data_e6cfd36737ff7a55e081e99261fad357
#
_entry.id   e6cfd36737ff7a55e081e99261fad357
#
_cell.length_a   1.000
_cell.length_b   1.000
_cell.length_c   1.000
_cell.angle_alpha   90.00
_cell.angle_beta   90.00
_cell.angle_gamma   90.00
#
_symmetry.space_group_name_H-M   'P 1'
#
loop_
_entity.id
_entity.type
_entity.pdbx_description
1 polymer ?
#
loop_
_entity_poly.entity_id
_entity_poly.type
_entity_poly.pdbx_seq_one_letter_code
_entity_poly.pdbx_strand_id
1 'polypeptide(L)'
;MIAPAQSLVIVGSGLAAWTVVKEFRKLDDQTPITLVTQDNGDFYSKPMLSNALSSGKTAAQLVSTTSAAMAGQHGVKLMANTEVTAIDPVARTISTSQGKAAYSRLVLALGADAVRLPLQGDAADRVLSVNDLQDYAAFRERLQGARRVTVIGAGLIGCEFANDLIAAGYEVDVVDPGTQPLGRLLPPEAGDLLQRALSDAGVRFHWGTSVQAVHAHPEGLQLALANGLHLDTDVVLSAVGLRPRTALAKAAGLQTARGIVVNRQLQTSQPDIYALGDVAEVEGHSLPYVMPLMHAARTLAAHLAGQAASLRYPAMPVVV
;
A
#
# COMPACT_ATOMS: atom_id res chain seq x y z
N MET A 1 34.30 5.68 -5.34
CA MET A 1 33.70 7.01 -5.08
C MET A 1 33.46 7.08 -3.59
N ILE A 2 34.07 8.06 -2.92
CA ILE A 2 33.78 8.34 -1.50
C ILE A 2 32.37 8.91 -1.48
N ALA A 3 31.46 8.31 -0.70
CA ALA A 3 30.14 8.88 -0.47
C ALA A 3 30.31 10.32 0.05
N PRO A 4 29.52 11.30 -0.41
CA PRO A 4 29.56 12.64 0.18
C PRO A 4 29.32 12.50 1.68
N ALA A 5 29.99 13.35 2.48
CA ALA A 5 30.05 13.24 3.96
C ALA A 5 28.67 13.08 4.63
N GLN A 6 27.62 13.53 3.98
CA GLN A 6 26.23 13.27 4.37
C GLN A 6 25.38 13.19 3.10
N SER A 7 24.73 12.04 2.84
CA SER A 7 23.78 11.87 1.74
C SER A 7 22.69 10.90 2.18
N LEU A 8 21.45 11.29 1.99
CA LEU A 8 20.29 10.49 2.29
C LEU A 8 19.71 9.91 1.00
N VAL A 9 19.66 8.58 0.92
CA VAL A 9 18.97 7.90 -0.18
C VAL A 9 17.67 7.30 0.36
N ILE A 10 16.55 7.56 -0.33
CA ILE A 10 15.23 7.02 0.01
C ILE A 10 14.75 6.18 -1.16
N VAL A 11 14.37 4.92 -0.91
CA VAL A 11 13.83 4.01 -1.91
C VAL A 11 12.33 3.89 -1.74
N GLY A 12 11.59 4.31 -2.76
CA GLY A 12 10.14 4.44 -2.79
C GLY A 12 9.70 5.90 -2.86
N SER A 13 8.49 6.14 -3.37
CA SER A 13 7.89 7.47 -3.58
C SER A 13 6.51 7.62 -2.96
N GLY A 14 6.05 6.60 -2.22
CA GLY A 14 4.74 6.63 -1.56
C GLY A 14 4.64 7.64 -0.43
N LEU A 15 3.50 7.65 0.25
CA LEU A 15 3.20 8.55 1.36
C LEU A 15 4.31 8.55 2.43
N ALA A 16 4.89 7.38 2.74
CA ALA A 16 5.97 7.24 3.72
C ALA A 16 7.22 8.03 3.32
N ALA A 17 7.70 7.82 2.09
CA ALA A 17 8.92 8.45 1.58
C ALA A 17 8.78 9.97 1.54
N TRP A 18 7.74 10.48 0.89
CA TRP A 18 7.52 11.93 0.80
C TRP A 18 7.24 12.58 2.16
N THR A 19 6.62 11.86 3.10
CA THR A 19 6.45 12.39 4.46
C THR A 19 7.80 12.53 5.17
N VAL A 20 8.70 11.53 5.05
CA VAL A 20 10.06 11.64 5.59
C VAL A 20 10.78 12.85 4.99
N VAL A 21 10.74 13.02 3.66
CA VAL A 21 11.34 14.18 3.00
C VAL A 21 10.81 15.49 3.58
N LYS A 22 9.47 15.63 3.63
CA LYS A 22 8.83 16.86 4.16
C LYS A 22 9.21 17.16 5.61
N GLU A 23 9.18 16.15 6.47
CA GLU A 23 9.51 16.32 7.89
C GLU A 23 11.02 16.55 8.09
N PHE A 24 11.88 15.87 7.33
CA PHE A 24 13.32 16.06 7.41
C PHE A 24 13.74 17.47 6.94
N ARG A 25 13.16 17.98 5.86
CA ARG A 25 13.45 19.33 5.35
C ARG A 25 13.07 20.47 6.30
N LYS A 26 12.19 20.23 7.27
CA LYS A 26 11.91 21.19 8.35
C LYS A 26 13.07 21.31 9.36
N LEU A 27 13.95 20.30 9.40
CA LEU A 27 15.03 20.17 10.38
C LEU A 27 16.42 20.32 9.74
N ASP A 28 16.55 19.96 8.48
CA ASP A 28 17.80 19.98 7.70
C ASP A 28 17.48 20.27 6.24
N ASP A 29 17.86 21.45 5.78
CA ASP A 29 17.68 21.93 4.42
C ASP A 29 18.91 21.75 3.53
N GLN A 30 20.05 21.29 4.09
CA GLN A 30 21.35 21.20 3.40
C GLN A 30 21.68 19.78 2.94
N THR A 31 21.34 18.75 3.72
CA THR A 31 21.71 17.37 3.37
C THR A 31 21.15 16.97 2.01
N PRO A 32 21.99 16.51 1.06
CA PRO A 32 21.51 16.02 -0.23
C PRO A 32 20.59 14.81 -0.07
N ILE A 33 19.42 14.88 -0.69
CA ILE A 33 18.45 13.75 -0.73
C ILE A 33 18.34 13.25 -2.15
N THR A 34 18.46 11.94 -2.33
CA THR A 34 18.12 11.23 -3.57
C THR A 34 16.95 10.30 -3.29
N LEU A 35 15.86 10.46 -4.02
CA LEU A 35 14.71 9.57 -3.97
C LEU A 35 14.69 8.70 -5.22
N VAL A 36 14.64 7.37 -5.05
CA VAL A 36 14.65 6.39 -6.14
C VAL A 36 13.35 5.63 -6.13
N THR A 37 12.65 5.58 -7.24
CA THR A 37 11.36 4.89 -7.34
C THR A 37 11.15 4.24 -8.70
N GLN A 38 10.49 3.09 -8.72
CA GLN A 38 10.17 2.35 -9.94
C GLN A 38 9.01 2.96 -10.74
N ASP A 39 8.21 3.81 -10.12
CA ASP A 39 7.11 4.56 -10.73
C ASP A 39 7.54 5.99 -11.11
N ASN A 40 6.58 6.83 -11.52
CA ASN A 40 6.84 8.22 -11.87
C ASN A 40 7.07 9.14 -10.66
N GLY A 41 6.85 8.65 -9.45
CA GLY A 41 7.09 9.37 -8.20
C GLY A 41 6.04 10.41 -7.81
N ASP A 42 4.90 10.46 -8.48
CA ASP A 42 3.83 11.41 -8.16
C ASP A 42 3.27 11.18 -6.74
N PHE A 43 2.99 12.29 -6.07
CA PHE A 43 2.45 12.25 -4.71
C PHE A 43 0.92 12.22 -4.72
N TYR A 44 0.37 11.20 -4.09
CA TYR A 44 -1.07 11.04 -3.85
C TYR A 44 -1.33 10.35 -2.51
N SER A 45 -2.56 10.48 -2.03
CA SER A 45 -3.01 9.78 -0.83
C SER A 45 -3.57 8.41 -1.21
N LYS A 46 -2.85 7.34 -0.90
CA LYS A 46 -3.24 5.97 -1.24
C LYS A 46 -4.64 5.56 -0.75
N PRO A 47 -5.10 5.93 0.47
CA PRO A 47 -6.49 5.68 0.90
C PRO A 47 -7.57 6.26 -0.02
N MET A 48 -7.25 7.26 -0.85
CA MET A 48 -8.22 7.80 -1.80
C MET A 48 -8.56 6.85 -2.95
N LEU A 49 -7.78 5.79 -3.16
CA LEU A 49 -8.02 4.82 -4.23
C LEU A 49 -9.34 4.05 -4.03
N SER A 50 -9.74 3.82 -2.78
CA SER A 50 -10.97 3.10 -2.41
C SER A 50 -12.19 4.02 -2.19
N ASN A 51 -12.05 5.34 -2.43
CA ASN A 51 -13.09 6.35 -2.16
C ASN A 51 -13.26 7.35 -3.32
N ALA A 52 -12.84 7.00 -4.52
CA ALA A 52 -12.76 7.94 -5.62
C ALA A 52 -13.76 7.68 -6.76
N LEU A 53 -14.36 6.50 -6.81
CA LEU A 53 -15.29 6.11 -7.89
C LEU A 53 -16.59 6.92 -7.82
N SER A 54 -17.23 6.98 -6.67
CA SER A 54 -18.49 7.72 -6.46
C SER A 54 -18.35 9.20 -6.72
N SER A 55 -17.15 9.77 -6.51
CA SER A 55 -16.84 11.16 -6.84
C SER A 55 -16.40 11.36 -8.30
N GLY A 56 -16.38 10.32 -9.13
CA GLY A 56 -16.02 10.34 -10.53
C GLY A 56 -14.54 10.63 -10.82
N LYS A 57 -13.67 10.66 -9.81
CA LYS A 57 -12.24 11.01 -9.98
C LYS A 57 -11.49 9.96 -10.77
N THR A 58 -10.70 10.42 -11.73
CA THR A 58 -9.74 9.58 -12.47
C THR A 58 -8.44 9.41 -11.69
N ALA A 59 -7.60 8.43 -12.07
CA ALA A 59 -6.27 8.25 -11.48
C ALA A 59 -5.42 9.54 -11.56
N ALA A 60 -5.45 10.24 -12.69
CA ALA A 60 -4.74 11.50 -12.86
C ALA A 60 -5.23 12.60 -11.89
N GLN A 61 -6.52 12.64 -11.59
CA GLN A 61 -7.10 13.61 -10.65
C GLN A 61 -6.82 13.27 -9.17
N LEU A 62 -6.35 12.07 -8.87
CA LEU A 62 -5.90 11.67 -7.53
C LEU A 62 -4.47 12.13 -7.23
N VAL A 63 -3.69 12.50 -8.24
CA VAL A 63 -2.37 13.09 -8.06
C VAL A 63 -2.51 14.45 -7.39
N SER A 64 -2.07 14.55 -6.15
CA SER A 64 -2.11 15.80 -5.38
C SER A 64 -0.99 16.76 -5.80
N THR A 65 0.19 16.22 -6.14
CA THR A 65 1.34 17.00 -6.57
C THR A 65 2.23 16.12 -7.45
N THR A 66 2.68 16.66 -8.58
CA THR A 66 3.59 15.92 -9.46
C THR A 66 4.96 15.71 -8.80
N SER A 67 5.62 14.64 -9.17
CA SER A 67 6.94 14.29 -8.67
C SER A 67 7.99 15.40 -8.94
N ALA A 68 7.93 16.05 -10.08
CA ALA A 68 8.79 17.18 -10.41
C ALA A 68 8.57 18.39 -9.48
N ALA A 69 7.31 18.72 -9.19
CA ALA A 69 6.98 19.79 -8.24
C ALA A 69 7.43 19.45 -6.81
N MET A 70 7.20 18.21 -6.36
CA MET A 70 7.67 17.72 -5.06
C MET A 70 9.19 17.78 -4.95
N ALA A 71 9.89 17.29 -5.97
CA ALA A 71 11.36 17.28 -6.01
C ALA A 71 11.91 18.71 -5.96
N GLY A 72 11.36 19.62 -6.76
CA GLY A 72 11.75 21.03 -6.78
C GLY A 72 11.51 21.74 -5.46
N GLN A 73 10.31 21.56 -4.87
CA GLN A 73 9.93 22.19 -3.61
C GLN A 73 10.84 21.78 -2.44
N HIS A 74 11.32 20.52 -2.43
CA HIS A 74 12.08 19.97 -1.32
C HIS A 74 13.57 19.77 -1.62
N GLY A 75 14.08 20.24 -2.77
CA GLY A 75 15.47 20.08 -3.13
C GLY A 75 15.93 18.62 -3.19
N VAL A 76 15.12 17.75 -3.81
CA VAL A 76 15.37 16.30 -3.91
C VAL A 76 15.81 15.95 -5.32
N LYS A 77 16.89 15.17 -5.45
CA LYS A 77 17.24 14.51 -6.70
C LYS A 77 16.31 13.31 -6.89
N LEU A 78 15.39 13.37 -7.84
CA LEU A 78 14.48 12.27 -8.15
C LEU A 78 15.09 11.37 -9.24
N MET A 79 15.09 10.05 -8.99
CA MET A 79 15.35 8.98 -9.95
C MET A 79 14.05 8.20 -10.14
N ALA A 80 13.15 8.74 -10.94
CA ALA A 80 11.90 8.10 -11.32
C ALA A 80 12.12 6.97 -12.32
N ASN A 81 11.16 6.04 -12.44
CA ASN A 81 11.23 4.87 -13.34
C ASN A 81 12.53 4.09 -13.17
N THR A 82 13.01 4.00 -11.94
CA THR A 82 14.30 3.40 -11.58
C THR A 82 14.09 2.33 -10.53
N GLU A 83 14.33 1.09 -10.90
CA GLU A 83 14.25 -0.04 -9.99
C GLU A 83 15.56 -0.18 -9.20
N VAL A 84 15.46 -0.38 -7.88
CA VAL A 84 16.59 -0.78 -7.03
C VAL A 84 16.65 -2.30 -6.99
N THR A 85 17.72 -2.86 -7.52
CA THR A 85 17.89 -4.31 -7.69
C THR A 85 18.74 -4.96 -6.61
N ALA A 86 19.61 -4.22 -5.93
CA ALA A 86 20.42 -4.71 -4.81
C ALA A 86 20.84 -3.58 -3.87
N ILE A 87 21.11 -3.96 -2.62
CA ILE A 87 21.72 -3.12 -1.59
C ILE A 87 23.00 -3.81 -1.13
N ASP A 88 24.11 -3.08 -1.11
CA ASP A 88 25.36 -3.51 -0.49
C ASP A 88 25.58 -2.68 0.79
N PRO A 89 25.30 -3.24 1.97
CA PRO A 89 25.45 -2.52 3.24
C PRO A 89 26.91 -2.21 3.59
N VAL A 90 27.85 -3.05 3.14
CA VAL A 90 29.28 -2.89 3.42
C VAL A 90 29.88 -1.76 2.56
N ALA A 91 29.62 -1.80 1.26
CA ALA A 91 30.05 -0.76 0.35
C ALA A 91 29.19 0.51 0.44
N ARG A 92 28.07 0.49 1.17
CA ARG A 92 27.09 1.57 1.28
C ARG A 92 26.62 2.06 -0.10
N THR A 93 26.20 1.12 -0.94
CA THR A 93 25.68 1.42 -2.28
C THR A 93 24.39 0.69 -2.54
N ILE A 94 23.56 1.27 -3.40
CA ILE A 94 22.45 0.59 -4.05
C ILE A 94 22.78 0.39 -5.53
N SER A 95 22.39 -0.76 -6.08
CA SER A 95 22.40 -1.00 -7.53
C SER A 95 21.01 -0.71 -8.06
N THR A 96 20.94 -0.02 -9.18
CA THR A 96 19.67 0.34 -9.82
C THR A 96 19.70 -0.03 -11.30
N SER A 97 18.54 -0.03 -11.95
CA SER A 97 18.43 -0.19 -13.41
C SER A 97 19.20 0.88 -14.22
N GLN A 98 19.59 1.98 -13.58
CA GLN A 98 20.33 3.10 -14.20
C GLN A 98 21.77 3.24 -13.70
N GLY A 99 22.29 2.29 -12.92
CA GLY A 99 23.64 2.30 -12.36
C GLY A 99 23.66 2.22 -10.84
N LYS A 100 24.80 2.60 -10.24
CA LYS A 100 24.98 2.54 -8.79
C LYS A 100 24.87 3.93 -8.15
N ALA A 101 24.30 3.98 -6.95
CA ALA A 101 24.30 5.18 -6.11
C ALA A 101 24.85 4.86 -4.71
N ALA A 102 25.73 5.71 -4.20
CA ALA A 102 26.26 5.61 -2.85
C ALA A 102 25.36 6.36 -1.87
N TYR A 103 25.32 5.91 -0.61
CA TYR A 103 24.58 6.56 0.47
C TYR A 103 25.43 6.64 1.74
N SER A 104 25.18 7.65 2.56
CA SER A 104 25.60 7.64 3.97
C SER A 104 24.48 7.10 4.87
N ARG A 105 23.23 7.35 4.51
CA ARG A 105 22.03 6.80 5.15
C ARG A 105 21.03 6.36 4.08
N LEU A 106 20.39 5.20 4.31
CA LEU A 106 19.43 4.61 3.39
C LEU A 106 18.09 4.43 4.10
N VAL A 107 17.02 4.88 3.48
CA VAL A 107 15.64 4.66 3.96
C VAL A 107 14.88 3.78 2.98
N LEU A 108 14.34 2.68 3.48
CA LEU A 108 13.51 1.75 2.71
C LEU A 108 12.03 2.05 2.98
N ALA A 109 11.36 2.67 2.01
CA ALA A 109 9.94 2.99 2.05
C ALA A 109 9.20 2.24 0.92
N LEU A 110 9.48 0.92 0.83
CA LEU A 110 9.14 0.07 -0.32
C LEU A 110 7.63 -0.25 -0.42
N GLY A 111 6.86 -0.02 0.66
CA GLY A 111 5.44 -0.34 0.70
C GLY A 111 5.16 -1.85 0.72
N ALA A 112 4.02 -2.23 0.17
CA ALA A 112 3.53 -3.60 0.14
C ALA A 112 2.85 -3.90 -1.20
N ASP A 113 2.77 -5.18 -1.56
CA ASP A 113 2.03 -5.69 -2.71
C ASP A 113 0.68 -6.25 -2.30
N ALA A 114 -0.32 -6.18 -3.18
CA ALA A 114 -1.58 -6.89 -2.98
C ALA A 114 -1.34 -8.41 -2.97
N VAL A 115 -1.98 -9.08 -2.02
CA VAL A 115 -1.94 -10.54 -1.93
C VAL A 115 -2.70 -11.12 -3.12
N ARG A 116 -2.05 -11.98 -3.90
CA ARG A 116 -2.68 -12.73 -4.97
C ARG A 116 -3.16 -14.08 -4.46
N LEU A 117 -4.45 -14.36 -4.64
CA LEU A 117 -5.04 -15.64 -4.31
C LEU A 117 -4.67 -16.69 -5.38
N PRO A 118 -4.37 -17.93 -5.00
CA PRO A 118 -4.12 -19.03 -5.94
C PRO A 118 -5.45 -19.59 -6.48
N LEU A 119 -6.17 -18.77 -7.24
CA LEU A 119 -7.46 -19.12 -7.80
C LEU A 119 -7.32 -20.07 -9.01
N GLN A 120 -8.28 -20.97 -9.15
CA GLN A 120 -8.42 -21.84 -10.30
C GLN A 120 -9.30 -21.19 -11.39
N GLY A 121 -9.42 -21.86 -12.55
CA GLY A 121 -10.27 -21.43 -13.66
C GLY A 121 -9.51 -20.66 -14.74
N ASP A 122 -10.12 -20.58 -15.91
CA ASP A 122 -9.57 -20.02 -17.13
C ASP A 122 -9.61 -18.49 -17.19
N ALA A 123 -10.19 -17.84 -16.17
CA ALA A 123 -10.25 -16.39 -16.03
C ALA A 123 -9.69 -15.89 -14.67
N ALA A 124 -8.90 -16.71 -13.96
CA ALA A 124 -8.32 -16.32 -12.67
C ALA A 124 -7.37 -15.12 -12.78
N ASP A 125 -6.72 -14.92 -13.92
CA ASP A 125 -5.86 -13.78 -14.24
C ASP A 125 -6.63 -12.46 -14.45
N ARG A 126 -7.95 -12.51 -14.61
CA ARG A 126 -8.83 -11.35 -14.74
C ARG A 126 -9.23 -10.73 -13.38
N VAL A 127 -8.85 -11.36 -12.26
CA VAL A 127 -9.08 -10.81 -10.93
C VAL A 127 -8.13 -9.65 -10.68
N LEU A 128 -8.70 -8.49 -10.40
CA LEU A 128 -7.98 -7.24 -10.19
C LEU A 128 -7.64 -7.02 -8.72
N SER A 129 -6.62 -6.25 -8.47
CA SER A 129 -6.31 -5.64 -7.17
C SER A 129 -6.00 -4.18 -7.39
N VAL A 130 -6.31 -3.31 -6.44
CA VAL A 130 -6.00 -1.88 -6.52
C VAL A 130 -5.08 -1.49 -5.38
N ASN A 131 -3.83 -1.21 -5.71
CA ASN A 131 -2.78 -0.87 -4.76
C ASN A 131 -2.03 0.43 -5.10
N ASP A 132 -2.16 0.92 -6.34
CA ASP A 132 -1.60 2.17 -6.83
C ASP A 132 -2.49 2.84 -7.89
N LEU A 133 -2.03 3.95 -8.46
CA LEU A 133 -2.78 4.71 -9.48
C LEU A 133 -2.95 3.95 -10.80
N GLN A 134 -2.00 3.10 -11.16
CA GLN A 134 -2.08 2.31 -12.39
C GLN A 134 -3.12 1.20 -12.25
N ASP A 135 -3.10 0.50 -11.12
CA ASP A 135 -4.12 -0.47 -10.76
C ASP A 135 -5.52 0.16 -10.75
N TYR A 136 -5.64 1.36 -10.15
CA TYR A 136 -6.90 2.09 -10.10
C TYR A 136 -7.39 2.50 -11.50
N ALA A 137 -6.48 2.96 -12.37
CA ALA A 137 -6.82 3.29 -13.74
C ALA A 137 -7.34 2.05 -14.49
N ALA A 138 -6.62 0.92 -14.39
CA ALA A 138 -7.03 -0.35 -15.00
C ALA A 138 -8.38 -0.85 -14.44
N PHE A 139 -8.59 -0.73 -13.13
CA PHE A 139 -9.87 -1.07 -12.50
C PHE A 139 -11.02 -0.22 -13.04
N ARG A 140 -10.84 1.10 -13.13
CA ARG A 140 -11.84 2.00 -13.72
C ARG A 140 -12.16 1.67 -15.19
N GLU A 141 -11.15 1.28 -15.96
CA GLU A 141 -11.35 0.85 -17.35
C GLU A 141 -12.22 -0.40 -17.43
N ARG A 142 -11.96 -1.39 -16.56
CA ARG A 142 -12.76 -2.62 -16.49
C ARG A 142 -14.19 -2.39 -15.99
N LEU A 143 -14.43 -1.34 -15.26
CA LEU A 143 -15.77 -0.96 -14.81
C LEU A 143 -16.63 -0.31 -15.90
N GLN A 144 -16.04 0.07 -17.05
CA GLN A 144 -16.81 0.64 -18.16
C GLN A 144 -17.77 -0.39 -18.76
N GLY A 145 -19.07 -0.11 -18.70
CA GLY A 145 -20.11 -1.03 -19.15
C GLY A 145 -20.43 -2.18 -18.19
N ALA A 146 -19.68 -2.31 -17.09
CA ALA A 146 -19.99 -3.28 -16.05
C ALA A 146 -21.18 -2.80 -15.20
N ARG A 147 -21.90 -3.78 -14.64
CA ARG A 147 -23.01 -3.55 -13.71
C ARG A 147 -22.77 -4.25 -12.37
N ARG A 148 -22.22 -5.46 -12.42
CA ARG A 148 -22.04 -6.33 -11.25
C ARG A 148 -20.57 -6.42 -10.90
N VAL A 149 -20.22 -6.15 -9.64
CA VAL A 149 -18.86 -6.23 -9.13
C VAL A 149 -18.80 -7.14 -7.91
N THR A 150 -17.91 -8.12 -7.94
CA THR A 150 -17.64 -8.92 -6.74
C THR A 150 -16.34 -8.49 -6.08
N VAL A 151 -16.40 -8.15 -4.81
CA VAL A 151 -15.23 -7.85 -3.96
C VAL A 151 -14.89 -9.10 -3.14
N ILE A 152 -13.66 -9.56 -3.22
CA ILE A 152 -13.14 -10.67 -2.40
C ILE A 152 -12.43 -10.07 -1.20
N GLY A 153 -12.97 -10.32 0.01
CA GLY A 153 -12.47 -9.82 1.28
C GLY A 153 -13.30 -8.68 1.85
N ALA A 154 -13.76 -8.83 3.09
CA ALA A 154 -14.52 -7.86 3.87
C ALA A 154 -13.66 -7.15 4.93
N GLY A 155 -12.37 -6.97 4.66
CA GLY A 155 -11.47 -6.12 5.44
C GLY A 155 -11.72 -4.63 5.17
N LEU A 156 -10.88 -3.74 5.76
CA LEU A 156 -11.02 -2.29 5.64
C LEU A 156 -11.15 -1.85 4.16
N ILE A 157 -10.17 -2.21 3.34
CA ILE A 157 -10.14 -1.83 1.92
C ILE A 157 -11.33 -2.42 1.15
N GLY A 158 -11.71 -3.68 1.44
CA GLY A 158 -12.85 -4.31 0.78
C GLY A 158 -14.18 -3.65 1.09
N CYS A 159 -14.40 -3.26 2.36
CA CYS A 159 -15.60 -2.51 2.77
C CYS A 159 -15.63 -1.09 2.18
N GLU A 160 -14.48 -0.39 2.13
CA GLU A 160 -14.38 0.92 1.48
C GLU A 160 -14.74 0.83 -0.01
N PHE A 161 -14.17 -0.12 -0.75
CA PHE A 161 -14.52 -0.32 -2.16
C PHE A 161 -15.98 -0.73 -2.35
N ALA A 162 -16.52 -1.61 -1.49
CA ALA A 162 -17.93 -1.99 -1.58
C ALA A 162 -18.85 -0.79 -1.41
N ASN A 163 -18.56 0.07 -0.44
CA ASN A 163 -19.31 1.31 -0.21
C ASN A 163 -19.19 2.30 -1.38
N ASP A 164 -17.98 2.50 -1.90
CA ASP A 164 -17.73 3.43 -3.01
C ASP A 164 -18.36 2.94 -4.33
N LEU A 165 -18.33 1.62 -4.59
CA LEU A 165 -18.98 0.98 -5.74
C LEU A 165 -20.50 1.11 -5.68
N ILE A 166 -21.13 0.83 -4.54
CA ILE A 166 -22.58 1.02 -4.36
C ILE A 166 -22.96 2.49 -4.60
N ALA A 167 -22.20 3.42 -4.00
CA ALA A 167 -22.43 4.85 -4.18
C ALA A 167 -22.23 5.29 -5.64
N ALA A 168 -21.40 4.59 -6.41
CA ALA A 168 -21.22 4.79 -7.84
C ALA A 168 -22.27 4.08 -8.73
N GLY A 169 -23.22 3.34 -8.14
CA GLY A 169 -24.37 2.73 -8.83
C GLY A 169 -24.15 1.29 -9.32
N TYR A 170 -23.11 0.60 -8.84
CA TYR A 170 -22.88 -0.83 -9.15
C TYR A 170 -23.67 -1.75 -8.22
N GLU A 171 -24.00 -2.95 -8.71
CA GLU A 171 -24.45 -4.06 -7.87
C GLU A 171 -23.22 -4.75 -7.26
N VAL A 172 -23.18 -4.89 -5.94
CA VAL A 172 -21.96 -5.36 -5.25
C VAL A 172 -22.22 -6.60 -4.42
N ASP A 173 -21.45 -7.64 -4.70
CA ASP A 173 -21.30 -8.83 -3.89
C ASP A 173 -19.96 -8.80 -3.14
N VAL A 174 -19.96 -9.15 -1.85
CA VAL A 174 -18.75 -9.28 -1.05
C VAL A 174 -18.63 -10.71 -0.55
N VAL A 175 -17.52 -11.38 -0.86
CA VAL A 175 -17.24 -12.77 -0.44
C VAL A 175 -16.12 -12.77 0.59
N ASP A 176 -16.37 -13.34 1.79
CA ASP A 176 -15.37 -13.42 2.84
C ASP A 176 -15.52 -14.71 3.67
N PRO A 177 -14.43 -15.39 4.05
CA PRO A 177 -14.49 -16.57 4.91
C PRO A 177 -14.87 -16.26 6.36
N GLY A 178 -14.84 -15.00 6.76
CA GLY A 178 -15.29 -14.53 8.08
C GLY A 178 -16.82 -14.54 8.22
N THR A 179 -17.29 -13.94 9.31
CA THR A 179 -18.71 -13.89 9.68
C THR A 179 -19.27 -12.47 9.75
N GLN A 180 -18.41 -11.46 9.63
CA GLN A 180 -18.76 -10.04 9.72
C GLN A 180 -17.72 -9.16 9.00
N PRO A 181 -18.08 -7.94 8.56
CA PRO A 181 -17.13 -6.98 8.03
C PRO A 181 -16.15 -6.54 9.13
N LEU A 182 -14.90 -6.28 8.71
CA LEU A 182 -13.85 -5.81 9.62
C LEU A 182 -13.61 -6.71 10.83
N GLY A 183 -13.87 -8.03 10.74
CA GLY A 183 -13.86 -8.95 11.88
C GLY A 183 -12.54 -9.03 12.67
N ARG A 184 -11.43 -8.49 12.12
CA ARG A 184 -10.14 -8.35 12.82
C ARG A 184 -10.00 -7.03 13.58
N LEU A 185 -10.88 -6.06 13.34
CA LEU A 185 -10.77 -4.69 13.86
C LEU A 185 -11.94 -4.31 14.75
N LEU A 186 -13.13 -4.85 14.50
CA LEU A 186 -14.35 -4.52 15.20
C LEU A 186 -14.82 -5.66 16.10
N PRO A 187 -15.35 -5.34 17.28
CA PRO A 187 -16.14 -6.33 18.07
C PRO A 187 -17.43 -6.68 17.32
N PRO A 188 -18.06 -7.83 17.65
CA PRO A 188 -19.24 -8.32 16.93
C PRO A 188 -20.37 -7.29 16.80
N GLU A 189 -20.68 -6.55 17.84
CA GLU A 189 -21.78 -5.58 17.86
C GLU A 189 -21.54 -4.42 16.86
N ALA A 190 -20.29 -3.97 16.73
CA ALA A 190 -19.92 -2.95 15.76
C ALA A 190 -19.85 -3.50 14.33
N GLY A 191 -19.41 -4.76 14.17
CA GLY A 191 -19.45 -5.48 12.90
C GLY A 191 -20.87 -5.63 12.37
N ASP A 192 -21.81 -6.00 13.22
CA ASP A 192 -23.24 -6.13 12.89
C ASP A 192 -23.85 -4.79 12.44
N LEU A 193 -23.51 -3.69 13.11
CA LEU A 193 -23.96 -2.36 12.71
C LEU A 193 -23.44 -1.96 11.33
N LEU A 194 -22.14 -2.18 11.07
CA LEU A 194 -21.55 -1.91 9.76
C LEU A 194 -22.15 -2.80 8.67
N GLN A 195 -22.35 -4.09 8.96
CA GLN A 195 -22.97 -5.01 8.01
C GLN A 195 -24.37 -4.54 7.62
N ARG A 196 -25.21 -4.16 8.60
CA ARG A 196 -26.56 -3.63 8.32
C ARG A 196 -26.49 -2.38 7.45
N ALA A 197 -25.65 -1.42 7.80
CA ALA A 197 -25.49 -0.19 7.03
C ALA A 197 -25.11 -0.45 5.57
N LEU A 198 -24.14 -1.34 5.31
CA LEU A 198 -23.72 -1.70 3.96
C LEU A 198 -24.79 -2.52 3.23
N SER A 199 -25.50 -3.43 3.93
CA SER A 199 -26.60 -4.21 3.34
C SER A 199 -27.80 -3.33 3.00
N ASP A 200 -28.15 -2.38 3.84
CA ASP A 200 -29.22 -1.39 3.58
C ASP A 200 -28.88 -0.49 2.39
N ALA A 201 -27.57 -0.22 2.17
CA ALA A 201 -27.08 0.46 0.98
C ALA A 201 -27.08 -0.42 -0.29
N GLY A 202 -27.25 -1.73 -0.18
CA GLY A 202 -27.40 -2.66 -1.30
C GLY A 202 -26.26 -3.68 -1.47
N VAL A 203 -25.28 -3.75 -0.55
CA VAL A 203 -24.23 -4.76 -0.57
C VAL A 203 -24.76 -6.13 -0.18
N ARG A 204 -24.52 -7.14 -1.02
CA ARG A 204 -24.83 -8.55 -0.72
C ARG A 204 -23.60 -9.26 -0.17
N PHE A 205 -23.66 -9.77 1.04
CA PHE A 205 -22.56 -10.49 1.67
C PHE A 205 -22.71 -12.01 1.56
N HIS A 206 -21.61 -12.69 1.25
CA HIS A 206 -21.47 -14.15 1.21
C HIS A 206 -20.42 -14.55 2.27
N TRP A 207 -20.89 -14.83 3.49
CA TRP A 207 -20.05 -15.17 4.62
C TRP A 207 -19.71 -16.65 4.71
N GLY A 208 -18.62 -16.99 5.43
CA GLY A 208 -18.19 -18.35 5.68
C GLY A 208 -17.75 -19.11 4.44
N THR A 209 -17.44 -18.42 3.36
CA THR A 209 -17.03 -19.02 2.09
C THR A 209 -15.91 -18.23 1.42
N SER A 210 -15.27 -18.81 0.42
CA SER A 210 -14.21 -18.18 -0.36
C SER A 210 -14.37 -18.51 -1.84
N VAL A 211 -13.84 -17.65 -2.70
CA VAL A 211 -13.76 -17.91 -4.13
C VAL A 211 -12.68 -18.97 -4.35
N GLN A 212 -13.00 -20.03 -5.10
CA GLN A 212 -12.10 -21.12 -5.46
C GLN A 212 -11.65 -21.03 -6.91
N ALA A 213 -12.58 -20.65 -7.81
CA ALA A 213 -12.28 -20.55 -9.23
C ALA A 213 -12.99 -19.34 -9.85
N VAL A 214 -12.41 -18.84 -10.94
CA VAL A 214 -12.99 -17.81 -11.79
C VAL A 214 -13.00 -18.32 -13.22
N HIS A 215 -14.17 -18.37 -13.82
CA HIS A 215 -14.36 -18.83 -15.18
C HIS A 215 -14.87 -17.72 -16.09
N ALA A 216 -14.47 -17.78 -17.36
CA ALA A 216 -15.06 -16.93 -18.39
C ALA A 216 -16.53 -17.31 -18.61
N HIS A 217 -17.42 -16.33 -18.70
CA HIS A 217 -18.83 -16.51 -18.96
C HIS A 217 -19.27 -15.57 -20.08
N PRO A 218 -20.25 -15.96 -20.94
CA PRO A 218 -20.72 -15.10 -22.04
C PRO A 218 -21.10 -13.69 -21.61
N GLU A 219 -21.63 -13.54 -20.40
CA GLU A 219 -22.04 -12.25 -19.82
C GLU A 219 -21.07 -11.73 -18.77
N GLY A 220 -19.77 -12.08 -18.82
CA GLY A 220 -18.76 -11.57 -17.89
C GLY A 220 -17.85 -12.64 -17.28
N LEU A 221 -18.02 -12.94 -16.01
CA LEU A 221 -17.27 -13.92 -15.22
C LEU A 221 -18.24 -14.73 -14.36
N GLN A 222 -17.90 -15.98 -14.09
CA GLN A 222 -18.58 -16.80 -13.10
C GLN A 222 -17.58 -17.22 -12.00
N LEU A 223 -17.92 -16.95 -10.76
CA LEU A 223 -17.16 -17.35 -9.59
C LEU A 223 -17.73 -18.65 -9.01
N ALA A 224 -16.87 -19.64 -8.79
CA ALA A 224 -17.23 -20.82 -8.01
C ALA A 224 -16.77 -20.62 -6.55
N LEU A 225 -17.71 -20.70 -5.60
CA LEU A 225 -17.45 -20.54 -4.18
C LEU A 225 -17.23 -21.89 -3.49
N ALA A 226 -16.49 -21.90 -2.39
CA ALA A 226 -16.20 -23.10 -1.61
C ALA A 226 -17.45 -23.83 -1.04
N ASN A 227 -18.55 -23.11 -0.86
CA ASN A 227 -19.84 -23.67 -0.41
C ASN A 227 -20.71 -24.22 -1.55
N GLY A 228 -20.19 -24.28 -2.78
CA GLY A 228 -20.87 -24.77 -3.96
C GLY A 228 -21.76 -23.76 -4.69
N LEU A 229 -21.89 -22.53 -4.19
CA LEU A 229 -22.60 -21.46 -4.89
C LEU A 229 -21.77 -20.94 -6.09
N HIS A 230 -22.47 -20.46 -7.10
CA HIS A 230 -21.89 -19.72 -8.22
C HIS A 230 -22.42 -18.29 -8.22
N LEU A 231 -21.53 -17.33 -8.53
CA LEU A 231 -21.89 -15.93 -8.68
C LEU A 231 -21.49 -15.44 -10.07
N ASP A 232 -22.43 -14.86 -10.78
CA ASP A 232 -22.16 -14.19 -12.06
C ASP A 232 -21.86 -12.72 -11.80
N THR A 233 -20.76 -12.24 -12.35
CA THR A 233 -20.25 -10.90 -12.14
C THR A 233 -19.53 -10.37 -13.38
N ASP A 234 -19.39 -9.06 -13.53
CA ASP A 234 -18.68 -8.47 -14.66
C ASP A 234 -17.22 -8.18 -14.31
N VAL A 235 -16.96 -7.79 -13.06
CA VAL A 235 -15.62 -7.45 -12.56
C VAL A 235 -15.40 -8.08 -11.18
N VAL A 236 -14.18 -8.56 -10.94
CA VAL A 236 -13.75 -9.11 -9.65
C VAL A 236 -12.60 -8.28 -9.11
N LEU A 237 -12.77 -7.75 -7.90
CA LEU A 237 -11.74 -7.03 -7.14
C LEU A 237 -11.31 -7.83 -5.92
N SER A 238 -10.03 -8.18 -5.84
CA SER A 238 -9.44 -8.82 -4.66
C SER A 238 -8.90 -7.79 -3.67
N ALA A 239 -9.43 -7.79 -2.45
CA ALA A 239 -9.04 -6.92 -1.34
C ALA A 239 -8.67 -7.73 -0.08
N VAL A 240 -7.95 -8.85 -0.26
CA VAL A 240 -7.63 -9.83 0.80
C VAL A 240 -6.39 -9.48 1.63
N GLY A 241 -5.86 -8.29 1.46
CA GLY A 241 -4.76 -7.74 2.23
C GLY A 241 -3.49 -7.51 1.42
N LEU A 242 -2.46 -7.06 2.14
CA LEU A 242 -1.19 -6.64 1.58
C LEU A 242 -0.04 -7.46 2.17
N ARG A 243 1.02 -7.63 1.40
CA ARG A 243 2.28 -8.27 1.81
C ARG A 243 3.42 -7.27 1.69
N PRO A 244 4.14 -6.95 2.80
CA PRO A 244 5.31 -6.09 2.77
C PRO A 244 6.37 -6.52 1.75
N ARG A 245 6.96 -5.57 1.04
CA ARG A 245 8.03 -5.81 0.04
C ARG A 245 9.39 -6.01 0.71
N THR A 246 9.61 -7.18 1.28
CA THR A 246 10.83 -7.48 2.05
C THR A 246 11.96 -8.10 1.22
N ALA A 247 11.74 -8.50 -0.02
CA ALA A 247 12.69 -9.27 -0.81
C ALA A 247 14.05 -8.59 -0.97
N LEU A 248 14.06 -7.28 -1.29
CA LEU A 248 15.29 -6.49 -1.44
C LEU A 248 16.10 -6.43 -0.13
N ALA A 249 15.43 -6.18 0.99
CA ALA A 249 16.06 -6.15 2.32
C ALA A 249 16.61 -7.52 2.73
N LYS A 250 15.83 -8.58 2.51
CA LYS A 250 16.26 -9.95 2.79
C LYS A 250 17.49 -10.35 1.97
N ALA A 251 17.52 -10.01 0.69
CA ALA A 251 18.67 -10.28 -0.19
C ALA A 251 19.93 -9.51 0.26
N ALA A 252 19.78 -8.36 0.90
CA ALA A 252 20.87 -7.57 1.48
C ALA A 252 21.29 -8.04 2.89
N GLY A 253 20.71 -9.13 3.41
CA GLY A 253 21.00 -9.66 4.74
C GLY A 253 20.39 -8.91 5.91
N LEU A 254 19.40 -8.04 5.66
CA LEU A 254 18.66 -7.38 6.73
C LEU A 254 17.67 -8.36 7.38
N GLN A 255 17.45 -8.19 8.69
CA GLN A 255 16.46 -9.00 9.40
C GLN A 255 15.05 -8.69 8.93
N THR A 256 14.32 -9.73 8.55
CA THR A 256 12.93 -9.64 8.10
C THR A 256 12.07 -10.69 8.79
N ALA A 257 10.82 -10.37 9.11
CA ALA A 257 9.78 -11.28 9.54
C ALA A 257 8.54 -11.07 8.67
N ARG A 258 7.43 -10.53 9.18
CA ARG A 258 6.32 -10.07 8.31
C ARG A 258 6.73 -8.86 7.47
N GLY A 259 7.50 -7.94 8.08
CA GLY A 259 8.10 -6.77 7.46
C GLY A 259 9.62 -6.75 7.62
N ILE A 260 10.24 -5.64 7.30
CA ILE A 260 11.64 -5.36 7.65
C ILE A 260 11.66 -5.01 9.13
N VAL A 261 12.36 -5.82 9.93
CA VAL A 261 12.43 -5.61 11.39
C VAL A 261 13.24 -4.36 11.70
N VAL A 262 12.64 -3.45 12.46
CA VAL A 262 13.27 -2.20 12.89
C VAL A 262 13.04 -1.95 14.38
N ASN A 263 13.96 -1.20 14.98
CA ASN A 263 13.82 -0.71 16.34
C ASN A 263 12.93 0.57 16.40
N ARG A 264 12.79 1.17 17.58
CA ARG A 264 11.99 2.40 17.76
C ARG A 264 12.63 3.66 17.15
N GLN A 265 13.85 3.59 16.66
CA GLN A 265 14.49 4.61 15.82
C GLN A 265 14.30 4.34 14.33
N LEU A 266 13.50 3.29 13.99
CA LEU A 266 13.26 2.80 12.65
C LEU A 266 14.52 2.27 11.94
N GLN A 267 15.58 1.98 12.70
CA GLN A 267 16.81 1.39 12.22
C GLN A 267 16.67 -0.12 12.08
N THR A 268 17.15 -0.64 10.97
CA THR A 268 17.19 -2.08 10.68
C THR A 268 18.32 -2.79 11.45
N SER A 269 18.53 -4.07 11.19
CA SER A 269 19.67 -4.83 11.71
C SER A 269 21.03 -4.36 11.16
N GLN A 270 21.04 -3.50 10.16
CA GLN A 270 22.26 -2.90 9.61
C GLN A 270 22.34 -1.42 9.97
N PRO A 271 23.50 -0.92 10.42
CA PRO A 271 23.71 0.50 10.71
C PRO A 271 23.40 1.37 9.49
N ASP A 272 22.88 2.56 9.72
CA ASP A 272 22.59 3.57 8.69
C ASP A 272 21.54 3.14 7.64
N ILE A 273 20.85 2.01 7.84
CA ILE A 273 19.73 1.57 7.02
C ILE A 273 18.46 1.55 7.87
N TYR A 274 17.43 2.23 7.39
CA TYR A 274 16.16 2.43 8.07
C TYR A 274 15.01 1.92 7.21
N ALA A 275 13.87 1.59 7.83
CA ALA A 275 12.64 1.26 7.10
C ALA A 275 11.42 1.83 7.80
N LEU A 276 10.40 2.24 7.01
CA LEU A 276 9.14 2.71 7.54
C LEU A 276 7.97 2.48 6.56
N GLY A 277 6.77 2.69 7.06
CA GLY A 277 5.52 2.48 6.31
C GLY A 277 5.14 1.00 6.24
N ASP A 278 4.38 0.61 5.22
CA ASP A 278 3.82 -0.73 5.09
C ASP A 278 4.87 -1.85 5.05
N VAL A 279 6.12 -1.52 4.71
CA VAL A 279 7.22 -2.49 4.66
C VAL A 279 7.83 -2.80 6.02
N ALA A 280 7.65 -1.92 7.01
CA ALA A 280 8.34 -2.02 8.30
C ALA A 280 7.56 -2.84 9.33
N GLU A 281 8.32 -3.53 10.18
CA GLU A 281 7.83 -4.21 11.38
C GLU A 281 8.54 -3.67 12.60
N VAL A 282 7.81 -2.96 13.46
CA VAL A 282 8.32 -2.34 14.67
C VAL A 282 7.90 -3.18 15.87
N GLU A 283 8.86 -3.75 16.61
CA GLU A 283 8.57 -4.59 17.79
C GLU A 283 7.51 -5.68 17.55
N GLY A 284 7.58 -6.36 16.40
CA GLY A 284 6.65 -7.43 16.03
C GLY A 284 5.31 -6.95 15.47
N HIS A 285 5.12 -5.63 15.30
CA HIS A 285 3.88 -5.07 14.78
C HIS A 285 4.08 -4.44 13.41
N SER A 286 3.26 -4.85 12.44
CA SER A 286 3.11 -4.20 11.13
C SER A 286 1.80 -3.42 11.15
N LEU A 287 1.86 -2.10 11.02
CA LEU A 287 0.71 -1.19 11.10
C LEU A 287 0.57 -0.41 9.79
N PRO A 288 -0.04 -1.00 8.74
CA PRO A 288 -0.16 -0.36 7.43
C PRO A 288 -1.31 0.67 7.40
N TYR A 289 -1.21 1.68 8.26
CA TYR A 289 -2.19 2.76 8.39
C TYR A 289 -1.49 4.11 8.32
N VAL A 290 -2.25 5.15 7.92
CA VAL A 290 -1.71 6.50 7.74
C VAL A 290 -1.15 7.08 9.04
N MET A 291 -1.86 6.97 10.16
CA MET A 291 -1.41 7.59 11.42
C MET A 291 -0.10 6.99 11.95
N PRO A 292 0.06 5.64 12.06
CA PRO A 292 1.36 5.03 12.39
C PRO A 292 2.49 5.47 11.46
N LEU A 293 2.23 5.52 10.15
CA LEU A 293 3.19 5.97 9.16
C LEU A 293 3.63 7.41 9.41
N MET A 294 2.69 8.33 9.71
CA MET A 294 3.00 9.74 9.99
C MET A 294 3.87 9.90 11.26
N HIS A 295 3.58 9.12 12.31
CA HIS A 295 4.41 9.10 13.52
C HIS A 295 5.81 8.55 13.23
N ALA A 296 5.90 7.45 12.46
CA ALA A 296 7.17 6.87 12.06
C ALA A 296 8.01 7.85 11.22
N ALA A 297 7.39 8.55 10.27
CA ALA A 297 8.09 9.50 9.41
C ALA A 297 8.66 10.69 10.20
N ARG A 298 7.89 11.24 11.14
CA ARG A 298 8.37 12.32 12.02
C ARG A 298 9.51 11.87 12.93
N THR A 299 9.37 10.67 13.52
CA THR A 299 10.42 10.09 14.38
C THR A 299 11.70 9.87 13.59
N LEU A 300 11.59 9.27 12.38
CA LEU A 300 12.75 9.03 11.53
C LEU A 300 13.40 10.32 11.08
N ALA A 301 12.65 11.32 10.67
CA ALA A 301 13.16 12.63 10.27
C ALA A 301 13.97 13.29 11.41
N ALA A 302 13.43 13.29 12.63
CA ALA A 302 14.13 13.81 13.81
C ALA A 302 15.42 13.03 14.10
N HIS A 303 15.37 11.69 14.04
CA HIS A 303 16.54 10.84 14.23
C HIS A 303 17.62 11.10 13.16
N LEU A 304 17.23 11.19 11.89
CA LEU A 304 18.14 11.52 10.77
C LEU A 304 18.74 12.93 10.90
N ALA A 305 18.06 13.87 11.52
CA ALA A 305 18.58 15.21 11.83
C ALA A 305 19.45 15.25 13.10
N GLY A 306 19.78 14.09 13.70
CA GLY A 306 20.63 13.99 14.89
C GLY A 306 19.92 14.26 16.21
N GLN A 307 18.60 14.36 16.22
CA GLN A 307 17.81 14.55 17.44
C GLN A 307 17.54 13.20 18.13
N ALA A 308 17.48 13.20 19.46
CA ALA A 308 17.03 12.03 20.22
C ALA A 308 15.53 11.81 19.96
N ALA A 309 15.19 10.76 19.20
CA ALA A 309 13.82 10.43 18.86
C ALA A 309 13.57 8.93 19.03
N SER A 310 12.37 8.59 19.51
CA SER A 310 11.93 7.20 19.69
C SER A 310 10.45 7.11 19.34
N LEU A 311 10.13 6.18 18.46
CA LEU A 311 8.75 5.99 17.99
C LEU A 311 7.84 5.57 19.13
N ARG A 312 6.73 6.30 19.24
CA ARG A 312 5.62 5.98 20.13
C ARG A 312 4.32 6.04 19.33
N TYR A 313 3.49 5.05 19.51
CA TYR A 313 2.16 5.04 18.94
C TYR A 313 1.16 5.42 20.03
N PRO A 314 0.53 6.62 19.98
CA PRO A 314 -0.60 6.93 20.82
C PRO A 314 -1.79 6.05 20.46
N ALA A 315 -2.82 6.01 21.29
CA ALA A 315 -4.10 5.45 20.89
C ALA A 315 -4.59 6.20 19.63
N MET A 316 -4.82 5.45 18.56
CA MET A 316 -5.19 6.01 17.26
C MET A 316 -6.55 5.46 16.86
N PRO A 317 -7.53 6.30 16.51
CA PRO A 317 -8.78 5.80 15.96
C PRO A 317 -8.52 5.17 14.59
N VAL A 318 -9.17 4.06 14.31
CA VAL A 318 -9.37 3.58 12.95
C VAL A 318 -10.63 4.26 12.45
N VAL A 319 -10.49 5.07 11.41
CA VAL A 319 -11.63 5.73 10.75
C VAL A 319 -11.94 4.88 9.51
N VAL A 320 -13.19 4.46 9.40
CA VAL A 320 -13.72 3.63 8.32
C VAL A 320 -14.73 4.43 7.54
#